data_8aa95c0b546c82375e6ac2a161c1bccd
#
_entry.id   8aa95c0b546c82375e6ac2a161c1bccd
#
_cell.length_a   1.000
_cell.length_b   1.000
_cell.length_c   1.000
_cell.angle_alpha   90.00
_cell.angle_beta   90.00
_cell.angle_gamma   90.00
#
_symmetry.space_group_name_H-M   'P 1'
#
loop_
_entity.id
_entity.type
_entity.pdbx_description
1 polymer ?
#
loop_
_entity_poly.entity_id
_entity_poly.type
_entity_poly.pdbx_seq_one_letter_code
_entity_poly.pdbx_strand_id
1 'polypeptide(L)'
;MTTLISAQALRLDAHDGFLFHELAFTLRQGDRIGLVGHNGCGKSSLLGLLAGTRVARAGTIHMARACRLQHVEQHLPAALASLSLYDALLAPVLEQPELHWRVDSLLAELGFDLDTAQVPVHALSGGQHTRLLLGRALLQEPNVLLLDEPSNHLDLPSLLWLEQFLLRWRGAFILVSHDQRLLDNVATRSWILRDGRLYDFELPCGPALAALAEADMAAVARHAAEQKEIDRLSASSTRLALWGRVYDNVGMARKAKSMQRRIDKLQDEQSFVSDGAPWRLSLRGKALAADQLLALDALAVRAVPQAPLLFQTGQLWLKPGDRVALLGANGSGKSSLLRLCWQAVEAQDERAGLRYHKAANIAYYDQSLKQLADDADLSDALYPFAVQNDAARSQVARRQALIGAGFAYARHGQAVATLSGGERARLLFLGLSLASYHLLLLDEPSNHLDMQGKADLGLALQGFEGGCLLVSHDRDLIETACNRFWVVADGALEEWPDAASAYARLAATDGQGQPPSAASRLQAMPLAPAQSDVDVQLERLCELEQLLAEDLSRKRRHQKPASQQAWQAELAQLNLVLGITS
;
A
#
# COMPACT_ATOMS: atom_id res chain seq x y z
N MET A 1 -5.22 -11.03 -28.84
CA MET A 1 -4.44 -10.09 -28.01
C MET A 1 -2.97 -10.22 -28.40
N THR A 2 -2.30 -9.11 -28.73
CA THR A 2 -0.90 -9.13 -29.19
C THR A 2 0.05 -9.20 -28.00
N THR A 3 0.97 -10.17 -27.99
CA THR A 3 2.03 -10.25 -26.98
C THR A 3 3.06 -9.16 -27.24
N LEU A 4 3.35 -8.35 -26.22
CA LEU A 4 4.35 -7.29 -26.27
C LEU A 4 5.68 -7.74 -25.70
N ILE A 5 5.66 -8.46 -24.55
CA ILE A 5 6.86 -8.99 -23.88
C ILE A 5 6.60 -10.43 -23.47
N SER A 6 7.57 -11.30 -23.66
CA SER A 6 7.58 -12.67 -23.16
C SER A 6 8.92 -12.96 -22.50
N ALA A 7 8.89 -13.49 -21.31
CA ALA A 7 10.07 -13.88 -20.53
C ALA A 7 10.03 -15.37 -20.24
N GLN A 8 11.18 -16.04 -20.36
CA GLN A 8 11.30 -17.48 -20.12
C GLN A 8 12.54 -17.79 -19.28
N ALA A 9 12.34 -18.60 -18.24
CA ALA A 9 13.37 -19.11 -17.34
C ALA A 9 14.33 -18.02 -16.81
N LEU A 10 13.80 -16.80 -16.49
CA LEU A 10 14.64 -15.72 -16.01
C LEU A 10 15.22 -16.03 -14.65
N ARG A 11 16.51 -15.75 -14.51
CA ARG A 11 17.24 -15.85 -13.25
C ARG A 11 18.00 -14.56 -12.98
N LEU A 12 17.92 -14.10 -11.73
CA LEU A 12 18.71 -12.99 -11.22
C LEU A 12 19.23 -13.35 -9.83
N ASP A 13 20.52 -13.11 -9.60
CA ASP A 13 21.16 -13.33 -8.31
C ASP A 13 21.28 -12.01 -7.55
N ALA A 14 21.22 -12.07 -6.20
CA ALA A 14 21.56 -11.00 -5.28
C ALA A 14 22.99 -11.19 -4.75
N HIS A 15 23.46 -10.25 -3.93
CA HIS A 15 24.77 -10.35 -3.26
C HIS A 15 24.86 -11.59 -2.34
N ASP A 16 23.75 -11.94 -1.68
CA ASP A 16 23.69 -13.01 -0.67
C ASP A 16 22.82 -14.20 -1.13
N GLY A 17 22.74 -14.47 -2.44
CA GLY A 17 21.95 -15.59 -2.96
C GLY A 17 21.26 -15.26 -4.29
N PHE A 18 20.09 -15.84 -4.52
CA PHE A 18 19.27 -15.52 -5.70
C PHE A 18 18.04 -14.70 -5.33
N LEU A 19 17.68 -13.74 -6.17
CA LEU A 19 16.41 -13.00 -6.03
C LEU A 19 15.24 -13.82 -6.58
N PHE A 20 15.44 -14.40 -7.77
CA PHE A 20 14.46 -15.29 -8.38
C PHE A 20 15.13 -16.22 -9.41
N HIS A 21 14.46 -17.33 -9.66
CA HIS A 21 14.88 -18.32 -10.64
C HIS A 21 13.67 -18.84 -11.42
N GLU A 22 13.90 -19.14 -12.70
CA GLU A 22 12.89 -19.73 -13.58
C GLU A 22 11.59 -18.92 -13.73
N LEU A 23 11.66 -17.57 -13.64
CA LEU A 23 10.48 -16.77 -13.90
C LEU A 23 10.08 -16.87 -15.37
N ALA A 24 8.79 -17.12 -15.60
CA ALA A 24 8.19 -17.12 -16.92
C ALA A 24 6.88 -16.34 -16.85
N PHE A 25 6.71 -15.39 -17.78
CA PHE A 25 5.49 -14.58 -17.87
C PHE A 25 5.31 -13.98 -19.26
N THR A 26 4.10 -13.46 -19.49
CA THR A 26 3.75 -12.80 -20.75
C THR A 26 2.97 -11.53 -20.47
N LEU A 27 3.41 -10.42 -21.08
CA LEU A 27 2.70 -9.14 -21.08
C LEU A 27 2.04 -8.93 -22.45
N ARG A 28 0.74 -8.69 -22.46
CA ARG A 28 -0.06 -8.45 -23.66
C ARG A 28 -0.46 -6.99 -23.76
N GLN A 29 -0.86 -6.58 -24.94
CA GLN A 29 -1.42 -5.25 -25.16
C GLN A 29 -2.67 -5.04 -24.32
N GLY A 30 -2.71 -3.94 -23.54
CA GLY A 30 -3.81 -3.58 -22.67
C GLY A 30 -3.79 -4.27 -21.30
N ASP A 31 -2.80 -5.13 -21.00
CA ASP A 31 -2.65 -5.73 -19.67
C ASP A 31 -2.39 -4.64 -18.62
N ARG A 32 -3.12 -4.72 -17.51
CA ARG A 32 -2.98 -3.83 -16.35
C ARG A 32 -2.55 -4.65 -15.16
N ILE A 33 -1.24 -4.69 -14.90
CA ILE A 33 -0.63 -5.62 -13.96
C ILE A 33 -0.16 -4.86 -12.72
N GLY A 34 -0.63 -5.31 -11.54
CA GLY A 34 -0.07 -4.94 -10.25
C GLY A 34 1.02 -5.93 -9.84
N LEU A 35 2.26 -5.47 -9.64
CA LEU A 35 3.36 -6.30 -9.16
C LEU A 35 3.58 -6.07 -7.67
N VAL A 36 3.30 -7.08 -6.86
CA VAL A 36 3.40 -7.03 -5.41
C VAL A 36 4.37 -8.08 -4.87
N GLY A 37 4.84 -7.87 -3.64
CA GLY A 37 5.75 -8.76 -2.91
C GLY A 37 6.44 -7.99 -1.79
N HIS A 38 7.06 -8.71 -0.86
CA HIS A 38 7.75 -8.10 0.27
C HIS A 38 8.96 -7.24 -0.19
N ASN A 39 9.43 -6.36 0.70
CA ASN A 39 10.60 -5.54 0.40
C ASN A 39 11.84 -6.43 0.20
N GLY A 40 12.62 -6.11 -0.83
CA GLY A 40 13.82 -6.86 -1.20
C GLY A 40 13.59 -8.13 -2.03
N CYS A 41 12.34 -8.53 -2.36
CA CYS A 41 12.08 -9.72 -3.18
C CYS A 41 12.48 -9.59 -4.66
N GLY A 42 12.84 -8.38 -5.12
CA GLY A 42 13.34 -8.16 -6.48
C GLY A 42 12.37 -7.49 -7.46
N LYS A 43 11.29 -6.82 -6.98
CA LYS A 43 10.31 -6.09 -7.82
C LYS A 43 11.00 -5.09 -8.77
N SER A 44 11.73 -4.11 -8.21
CA SER A 44 12.47 -3.11 -9.00
C SER A 44 13.56 -3.74 -9.88
N SER A 45 14.13 -4.86 -9.43
CA SER A 45 15.10 -5.61 -10.24
C SER A 45 14.45 -6.25 -11.46
N LEU A 46 13.24 -6.77 -11.32
CA LEU A 46 12.46 -7.29 -12.44
C LEU A 46 12.09 -6.19 -13.43
N LEU A 47 11.64 -5.02 -12.94
CA LEU A 47 11.38 -3.86 -13.81
C LEU A 47 12.65 -3.40 -14.52
N GLY A 48 13.80 -3.35 -13.82
CA GLY A 48 15.10 -3.01 -14.41
C GLY A 48 15.58 -3.99 -15.50
N LEU A 49 15.28 -5.29 -15.35
CA LEU A 49 15.52 -6.30 -16.40
C LEU A 49 14.67 -6.03 -17.65
N LEU A 50 13.37 -5.72 -17.46
CA LEU A 50 12.47 -5.37 -18.56
C LEU A 50 12.84 -4.05 -19.24
N ALA A 51 13.32 -3.07 -18.47
CA ALA A 51 13.80 -1.80 -18.98
C ALA A 51 15.19 -1.89 -19.66
N GLY A 52 15.88 -3.03 -19.54
CA GLY A 52 17.22 -3.22 -20.08
C GLY A 52 18.33 -2.55 -19.27
N THR A 53 18.03 -1.98 -18.09
CA THR A 53 19.02 -1.37 -17.17
C THR A 53 19.80 -2.42 -16.35
N ARG A 54 19.29 -3.66 -16.31
CA ARG A 54 19.95 -4.82 -15.70
C ARG A 54 20.04 -5.96 -16.68
N VAL A 55 20.98 -6.88 -16.44
CA VAL A 55 21.18 -8.08 -17.28
C VAL A 55 20.81 -9.31 -16.45
N ALA A 56 19.99 -10.18 -17.03
CA ALA A 56 19.65 -11.46 -16.42
C ALA A 56 20.88 -12.39 -16.44
N ARG A 57 21.05 -13.21 -15.39
CA ARG A 57 22.09 -14.23 -15.35
C ARG A 57 21.78 -15.41 -16.28
N ALA A 58 20.50 -15.75 -16.42
CA ALA A 58 20.02 -16.78 -17.33
C ALA A 58 18.59 -16.48 -17.77
N GLY A 59 18.13 -17.15 -18.82
CA GLY A 59 16.82 -16.95 -19.41
C GLY A 59 16.84 -15.93 -20.55
N THR A 60 15.68 -15.71 -21.17
CA THR A 60 15.52 -14.80 -22.31
C THR A 60 14.30 -13.92 -22.14
N ILE A 61 14.42 -12.66 -22.59
CA ILE A 61 13.31 -11.72 -22.72
C ILE A 61 13.15 -11.41 -24.20
N HIS A 62 11.97 -11.66 -24.72
CA HIS A 62 11.59 -11.32 -26.09
C HIS A 62 10.63 -10.14 -26.08
N MET A 63 11.00 -9.07 -26.77
CA MET A 63 10.15 -7.90 -26.97
C MET A 63 9.69 -7.85 -28.42
N ALA A 64 8.40 -7.58 -28.63
CA ALA A 64 7.85 -7.36 -29.95
C ALA A 64 8.45 -6.06 -30.56
N ARG A 65 8.65 -6.03 -31.88
CA ARG A 65 9.16 -4.80 -32.57
C ARG A 65 8.28 -3.57 -32.34
N ALA A 66 6.98 -3.77 -32.13
CA ALA A 66 6.04 -2.69 -31.86
C ALA A 66 5.99 -2.28 -30.36
N CYS A 67 6.77 -2.94 -29.49
CA CYS A 67 6.83 -2.60 -28.07
C CYS A 67 7.66 -1.33 -27.86
N ARG A 68 7.01 -0.26 -27.40
CA ARG A 68 7.63 1.01 -26.97
C ARG A 68 7.46 1.09 -25.45
N LEU A 69 8.48 0.64 -24.74
CA LEU A 69 8.49 0.55 -23.29
C LEU A 69 9.16 1.78 -22.70
N GLN A 70 8.53 2.38 -21.67
CA GLN A 70 9.14 3.41 -20.85
C GLN A 70 9.09 3.02 -19.37
N HIS A 71 10.19 3.29 -18.68
CA HIS A 71 10.35 3.04 -17.26
C HIS A 71 10.30 4.37 -16.50
N VAL A 72 9.37 4.48 -15.58
CA VAL A 72 9.24 5.58 -14.63
C VAL A 72 9.87 5.12 -13.31
N GLU A 73 11.06 5.66 -13.04
CA GLU A 73 11.85 5.30 -11.86
C GLU A 73 11.26 5.91 -10.58
N GLN A 74 11.57 5.28 -9.45
CA GLN A 74 11.13 5.74 -8.13
C GLN A 74 11.71 7.10 -7.74
N HIS A 75 12.95 7.39 -8.15
CA HIS A 75 13.68 8.61 -7.77
C HIS A 75 13.94 9.49 -8.97
N LEU A 76 13.92 10.80 -8.71
CA LEU A 76 14.31 11.78 -9.70
C LEU A 76 15.81 11.66 -10.00
N PRO A 77 16.22 11.52 -11.28
CA PRO A 77 17.62 11.55 -11.66
C PRO A 77 18.30 12.84 -11.21
N ALA A 78 19.44 12.74 -10.55
CA ALA A 78 20.18 13.89 -10.03
C ALA A 78 20.49 14.97 -11.09
N ALA A 79 20.69 14.55 -12.34
CA ALA A 79 20.92 15.45 -13.48
C ALA A 79 19.75 16.41 -13.78
N LEU A 80 18.53 16.08 -13.34
CA LEU A 80 17.35 16.92 -13.57
C LEU A 80 17.14 17.96 -12.47
N ALA A 81 17.75 17.78 -11.31
CA ALA A 81 17.47 18.58 -10.12
C ALA A 81 17.66 20.09 -10.30
N SER A 82 18.62 20.50 -11.12
CA SER A 82 18.95 21.92 -11.39
C SER A 82 18.22 22.53 -12.59
N LEU A 83 17.52 21.71 -13.39
CA LEU A 83 16.77 22.17 -14.54
C LEU A 83 15.45 22.80 -14.10
N SER A 84 14.87 23.67 -14.95
CA SER A 84 13.47 24.06 -14.80
C SER A 84 12.55 22.85 -15.12
N LEU A 85 11.30 22.87 -14.65
CA LEU A 85 10.31 21.86 -15.00
C LEU A 85 10.19 21.72 -16.53
N TYR A 86 10.14 22.86 -17.24
CA TYR A 86 10.03 22.90 -18.70
C TYR A 86 11.24 22.24 -19.37
N ASP A 87 12.46 22.63 -18.99
CA ASP A 87 13.68 22.07 -19.57
C ASP A 87 13.82 20.58 -19.26
N ALA A 88 13.41 20.16 -18.08
CA ALA A 88 13.40 18.76 -17.68
C ALA A 88 12.41 17.93 -18.52
N LEU A 89 11.25 18.47 -18.88
CA LEU A 89 10.31 17.85 -19.82
C LEU A 89 10.85 17.86 -21.25
N LEU A 90 11.47 18.95 -21.67
CA LEU A 90 12.01 19.10 -23.02
C LEU A 90 13.20 18.17 -23.30
N ALA A 91 14.01 17.88 -22.28
CA ALA A 91 15.26 17.12 -22.42
C ALA A 91 15.16 15.82 -23.24
N PRO A 92 14.11 14.96 -23.11
CA PRO A 92 13.98 13.75 -23.91
C PRO A 92 13.76 13.98 -25.42
N VAL A 93 13.29 15.17 -25.81
CA VAL A 93 12.91 15.53 -27.17
C VAL A 93 13.64 16.78 -27.67
N LEU A 94 14.72 17.19 -26.99
CA LEU A 94 15.46 18.42 -27.29
C LEU A 94 15.97 18.44 -28.74
N GLU A 95 16.40 17.31 -29.28
CA GLU A 95 16.89 17.16 -30.66
C GLU A 95 15.77 16.99 -31.70
N GLN A 96 14.49 17.04 -31.27
CA GLN A 96 13.30 16.81 -32.11
C GLN A 96 12.36 18.03 -32.03
N PRO A 97 12.69 19.16 -32.73
CA PRO A 97 11.91 20.40 -32.63
C PRO A 97 10.43 20.24 -33.01
N GLU A 98 10.12 19.27 -33.85
CA GLU A 98 8.75 18.91 -34.26
C GLU A 98 7.90 18.38 -33.11
N LEU A 99 8.51 17.97 -31.99
CA LEU A 99 7.81 17.47 -30.79
C LEU A 99 7.72 18.52 -29.67
N HIS A 100 8.32 19.69 -29.81
CA HIS A 100 8.33 20.70 -28.72
C HIS A 100 6.90 21.17 -28.36
N TRP A 101 6.00 21.32 -29.33
CA TRP A 101 4.60 21.67 -29.09
C TRP A 101 3.88 20.67 -28.17
N ARG A 102 4.35 19.40 -28.13
CA ARG A 102 3.79 18.37 -27.25
C ARG A 102 4.15 18.61 -25.79
N VAL A 103 5.29 19.25 -25.52
CA VAL A 103 5.68 19.62 -24.14
C VAL A 103 4.66 20.61 -23.58
N ASP A 104 4.26 21.61 -24.37
CA ASP A 104 3.27 22.61 -23.95
C ASP A 104 1.89 21.97 -23.71
N SER A 105 1.47 21.08 -24.62
CA SER A 105 0.22 20.33 -24.44
C SER A 105 0.26 19.45 -23.20
N LEU A 106 1.37 18.77 -22.98
CA LEU A 106 1.53 17.82 -21.88
C LEU A 106 1.61 18.53 -20.50
N LEU A 107 2.21 19.72 -20.44
CA LEU A 107 2.20 20.55 -19.23
C LEU A 107 0.77 20.80 -18.75
N ALA A 108 -0.11 21.19 -19.67
CA ALA A 108 -1.51 21.43 -19.36
C ALA A 108 -2.25 20.14 -18.95
N GLU A 109 -1.99 19.01 -19.63
CA GLU A 109 -2.58 17.70 -19.29
C GLU A 109 -2.14 17.19 -17.91
N LEU A 110 -0.89 17.47 -17.52
CA LEU A 110 -0.33 17.10 -16.22
C LEU A 110 -0.77 18.06 -15.09
N GLY A 111 -1.48 19.14 -15.44
CA GLY A 111 -1.98 20.12 -14.48
C GLY A 111 -0.88 21.05 -13.94
N PHE A 112 0.11 21.39 -14.77
CA PHE A 112 1.10 22.39 -14.45
C PHE A 112 0.70 23.75 -15.04
N ASP A 113 0.83 24.79 -14.24
CA ASP A 113 0.67 26.17 -14.69
C ASP A 113 1.96 26.70 -15.33
N LEU A 114 1.84 27.73 -16.18
CA LEU A 114 2.98 28.36 -16.84
C LEU A 114 4.02 28.91 -15.84
N ASP A 115 3.56 29.40 -14.67
CA ASP A 115 4.46 29.87 -13.62
C ASP A 115 5.28 28.72 -13.02
N THR A 116 4.65 27.56 -12.83
CA THR A 116 5.32 26.33 -12.35
C THR A 116 6.33 25.80 -13.35
N ALA A 117 6.15 26.03 -14.66
CA ALA A 117 7.06 25.59 -15.71
C ALA A 117 8.50 26.09 -15.54
N GLN A 118 8.67 27.26 -14.92
CA GLN A 118 10.00 27.88 -14.68
C GLN A 118 10.62 27.49 -13.33
N VAL A 119 9.86 26.78 -12.46
CA VAL A 119 10.36 26.37 -11.14
C VAL A 119 11.43 25.29 -11.30
N PRO A 120 12.57 25.38 -10.57
CA PRO A 120 13.57 24.33 -10.58
C PRO A 120 12.99 23.02 -10.03
N VAL A 121 13.36 21.90 -10.66
CA VAL A 121 12.82 20.59 -10.33
C VAL A 121 13.03 20.21 -8.87
N HIS A 122 14.13 20.58 -8.24
CA HIS A 122 14.37 20.30 -6.82
C HIS A 122 13.41 21.01 -5.86
N ALA A 123 12.69 22.06 -6.31
CA ALA A 123 11.71 22.80 -5.52
C ALA A 123 10.28 22.27 -5.69
N LEU A 124 10.07 21.29 -6.57
CA LEU A 124 8.76 20.68 -6.81
C LEU A 124 8.34 19.77 -5.64
N SER A 125 7.03 19.62 -5.44
CA SER A 125 6.49 18.62 -4.51
C SER A 125 6.68 17.19 -5.03
N GLY A 126 6.56 16.17 -4.16
CA GLY A 126 6.64 14.76 -4.57
C GLY A 126 5.62 14.39 -5.65
N GLY A 127 4.39 14.92 -5.56
CA GLY A 127 3.36 14.72 -6.59
C GLY A 127 3.74 15.36 -7.93
N GLN A 128 4.32 16.55 -7.91
CA GLN A 128 4.82 17.22 -9.11
C GLN A 128 6.01 16.47 -9.72
N HIS A 129 6.91 15.88 -8.91
CA HIS A 129 7.98 15.01 -9.40
C HIS A 129 7.43 13.79 -10.15
N THR A 130 6.44 13.11 -9.60
CA THR A 130 5.82 11.95 -10.25
C THR A 130 5.15 12.35 -11.57
N ARG A 131 4.42 13.48 -11.60
CA ARG A 131 3.82 14.03 -12.83
C ARG A 131 4.89 14.36 -13.87
N LEU A 132 6.03 14.96 -13.48
CA LEU A 132 7.16 15.25 -14.36
C LEU A 132 7.74 13.97 -14.96
N LEU A 133 8.02 12.94 -14.14
CA LEU A 133 8.59 11.69 -14.64
C LEU A 133 7.63 10.95 -15.59
N LEU A 134 6.33 10.94 -15.28
CA LEU A 134 5.31 10.43 -16.19
C LEU A 134 5.26 11.21 -17.50
N GLY A 135 5.29 12.55 -17.44
CA GLY A 135 5.32 13.40 -18.63
C GLY A 135 6.50 13.10 -19.54
N ARG A 136 7.69 12.95 -18.98
CA ARG A 136 8.90 12.56 -19.72
C ARG A 136 8.75 11.22 -20.42
N ALA A 137 8.13 10.24 -19.74
CA ALA A 137 7.86 8.93 -20.33
C ALA A 137 6.84 9.03 -21.47
N LEU A 138 5.78 9.84 -21.33
CA LEU A 138 4.71 10.00 -22.31
C LEU A 138 5.17 10.68 -23.60
N LEU A 139 6.17 11.55 -23.53
CA LEU A 139 6.75 12.18 -24.73
C LEU A 139 7.34 11.17 -25.74
N GLN A 140 7.73 9.99 -25.27
CA GLN A 140 8.26 8.90 -26.10
C GLN A 140 7.15 8.00 -26.69
N GLU A 141 5.88 8.37 -26.57
CA GLU A 141 4.71 7.62 -27.04
C GLU A 141 4.73 6.13 -26.67
N PRO A 142 4.89 5.77 -25.41
CA PRO A 142 4.96 4.38 -25.01
C PRO A 142 3.63 3.66 -25.21
N ASN A 143 3.69 2.34 -25.43
CA ASN A 143 2.54 1.46 -25.33
C ASN A 143 2.65 0.50 -24.13
N VAL A 144 3.79 0.55 -23.42
CA VAL A 144 4.03 -0.13 -22.15
C VAL A 144 4.67 0.83 -21.16
N LEU A 145 4.09 0.95 -19.96
CA LEU A 145 4.66 1.69 -18.84
C LEU A 145 5.13 0.74 -17.75
N LEU A 146 6.36 0.89 -17.29
CA LEU A 146 6.84 0.28 -16.05
C LEU A 146 6.90 1.37 -14.99
N LEU A 147 6.17 1.18 -13.91
CA LEU A 147 6.00 2.17 -12.83
C LEU A 147 6.53 1.56 -11.53
N ASP A 148 7.63 2.11 -11.02
CA ASP A 148 8.27 1.61 -9.79
C ASP A 148 7.95 2.53 -8.62
N GLU A 149 6.99 2.12 -7.77
CA GLU A 149 6.52 2.83 -6.57
C GLU A 149 6.16 4.32 -6.82
N PRO A 150 5.38 4.64 -7.88
CA PRO A 150 5.05 6.04 -8.20
C PRO A 150 4.14 6.70 -7.16
N SER A 151 3.51 5.92 -6.29
CA SER A 151 2.65 6.38 -5.20
C SER A 151 3.42 6.81 -3.94
N ASN A 152 4.72 6.51 -3.83
CA ASN A 152 5.50 6.84 -2.66
C ASN A 152 5.61 8.36 -2.47
N HIS A 153 5.41 8.81 -1.24
CA HIS A 153 5.46 10.24 -0.85
C HIS A 153 4.42 11.14 -1.54
N LEU A 154 3.42 10.56 -2.22
CA LEU A 154 2.30 11.33 -2.76
C LEU A 154 1.32 11.68 -1.64
N ASP A 155 0.83 12.91 -1.67
CA ASP A 155 -0.36 13.28 -0.91
C ASP A 155 -1.62 12.73 -1.59
N LEU A 156 -2.73 12.76 -0.86
CA LEU A 156 -3.98 12.19 -1.34
C LEU A 156 -4.44 12.77 -2.69
N PRO A 157 -4.40 14.10 -2.92
CA PRO A 157 -4.78 14.66 -4.23
C PRO A 157 -3.91 14.15 -5.38
N SER A 158 -2.59 14.07 -5.19
CA SER A 158 -1.67 13.54 -6.20
C SER A 158 -1.87 12.05 -6.46
N LEU A 159 -2.21 11.28 -5.40
CA LEU A 159 -2.54 9.86 -5.53
C LEU A 159 -3.83 9.65 -6.34
N LEU A 160 -4.87 10.42 -6.07
CA LEU A 160 -6.13 10.37 -6.83
C LEU A 160 -5.93 10.77 -8.29
N TRP A 161 -5.08 11.77 -8.54
CA TRP A 161 -4.70 12.14 -9.91
C TRP A 161 -4.00 10.98 -10.63
N LEU A 162 -3.02 10.32 -9.99
CA LEU A 162 -2.33 9.15 -10.55
C LEU A 162 -3.30 8.01 -10.86
N GLU A 163 -4.24 7.73 -9.96
CA GLU A 163 -5.28 6.72 -10.13
C GLU A 163 -6.12 7.02 -11.37
N GLN A 164 -6.62 8.27 -11.51
CA GLN A 164 -7.39 8.70 -12.68
C GLN A 164 -6.59 8.65 -13.98
N PHE A 165 -5.31 9.00 -13.93
CA PHE A 165 -4.42 8.88 -15.09
C PHE A 165 -4.31 7.41 -15.55
N LEU A 166 -4.04 6.47 -14.63
CA LEU A 166 -3.89 5.04 -14.95
C LEU A 166 -5.20 4.42 -15.43
N LEU A 167 -6.35 4.84 -14.91
CA LEU A 167 -7.66 4.38 -15.37
C LEU A 167 -7.93 4.81 -16.82
N ARG A 168 -7.47 5.99 -17.24
CA ARG A 168 -7.62 6.51 -18.61
C ARG A 168 -6.56 5.96 -19.57
N TRP A 169 -5.48 5.41 -19.05
CA TRP A 169 -4.38 4.88 -19.86
C TRP A 169 -4.84 3.68 -20.71
N ARG A 170 -4.57 3.71 -22.01
CA ARG A 170 -5.00 2.67 -22.97
C ARG A 170 -3.91 1.63 -23.28
N GLY A 171 -2.66 1.90 -22.95
CA GLY A 171 -1.54 0.97 -23.11
C GLY A 171 -1.50 -0.09 -22.02
N ALA A 172 -0.54 -1.01 -22.08
CA ALA A 172 -0.25 -1.91 -20.99
C ALA A 172 0.60 -1.21 -19.92
N PHE A 173 0.51 -1.67 -18.67
CA PHE A 173 1.43 -1.24 -17.63
C PHE A 173 1.73 -2.37 -16.63
N ILE A 174 2.91 -2.26 -16.00
CA ILE A 174 3.26 -2.99 -14.79
C ILE A 174 3.50 -1.94 -13.70
N LEU A 175 2.67 -1.99 -12.66
CA LEU A 175 2.71 -1.06 -11.52
C LEU A 175 3.21 -1.79 -10.28
N VAL A 176 4.34 -1.37 -9.74
CA VAL A 176 4.78 -1.72 -8.39
C VAL A 176 4.24 -0.67 -7.44
N SER A 177 3.49 -1.08 -6.45
CA SER A 177 3.02 -0.19 -5.38
C SER A 177 2.77 -0.96 -4.10
N HIS A 178 2.88 -0.27 -2.97
CA HIS A 178 2.46 -0.73 -1.65
C HIS A 178 1.10 -0.15 -1.21
N ASP A 179 0.39 0.53 -2.11
CA ASP A 179 -0.99 0.98 -1.93
C ASP A 179 -1.93 -0.06 -2.56
N GLN A 180 -2.58 -0.86 -1.71
CA GLN A 180 -3.49 -1.93 -2.17
C GLN A 180 -4.69 -1.34 -2.89
N ARG A 181 -5.26 -0.24 -2.39
CA ARG A 181 -6.45 0.39 -2.96
C ARG A 181 -6.19 0.94 -4.37
N LEU A 182 -5.01 1.57 -4.57
CA LEU A 182 -4.59 1.97 -5.91
C LEU A 182 -4.51 0.76 -6.85
N LEU A 183 -3.85 -0.33 -6.40
CA LEU A 183 -3.72 -1.54 -7.21
C LEU A 183 -5.07 -2.19 -7.52
N ASP A 184 -5.97 -2.28 -6.54
CA ASP A 184 -7.31 -2.86 -6.72
C ASP A 184 -8.17 -2.05 -7.71
N ASN A 185 -8.00 -0.72 -7.73
CA ASN A 185 -8.76 0.15 -8.63
C ASN A 185 -8.22 0.15 -10.07
N VAL A 186 -6.89 0.06 -10.27
CA VAL A 186 -6.30 0.27 -11.60
C VAL A 186 -5.82 -1.02 -12.28
N ALA A 187 -5.47 -2.07 -11.52
CA ALA A 187 -4.98 -3.33 -12.05
C ALA A 187 -6.09 -4.38 -12.18
N THR A 188 -6.07 -5.12 -13.27
CA THR A 188 -7.00 -6.23 -13.51
C THR A 188 -6.34 -7.60 -13.33
N ARG A 189 -5.01 -7.62 -13.21
CA ARG A 189 -4.19 -8.80 -13.06
C ARG A 189 -3.09 -8.54 -12.05
N SER A 190 -2.75 -9.50 -11.24
CA SER A 190 -1.75 -9.34 -10.18
C SER A 190 -0.64 -10.35 -10.30
N TRP A 191 0.58 -9.87 -10.26
CA TRP A 191 1.79 -10.66 -10.14
C TRP A 191 2.31 -10.57 -8.71
N ILE A 192 2.39 -11.71 -8.03
CA ILE A 192 2.90 -11.77 -6.66
C ILE A 192 4.28 -12.44 -6.71
N LEU A 193 5.33 -11.66 -6.40
CA LEU A 193 6.71 -12.14 -6.35
C LEU A 193 7.06 -12.55 -4.91
N ARG A 194 7.19 -13.85 -4.67
CA ARG A 194 7.47 -14.41 -3.36
C ARG A 194 8.30 -15.67 -3.47
N ASP A 195 9.26 -15.86 -2.56
CA ASP A 195 10.14 -17.02 -2.48
C ASP A 195 10.87 -17.32 -3.80
N GLY A 196 11.25 -16.27 -4.53
CA GLY A 196 11.91 -16.35 -5.83
C GLY A 196 11.02 -16.84 -6.97
N ARG A 197 9.70 -16.92 -6.77
CA ARG A 197 8.69 -17.34 -7.75
C ARG A 197 7.70 -16.24 -8.05
N LEU A 198 7.13 -16.26 -9.25
CA LEU A 198 6.07 -15.36 -9.68
C LEU A 198 4.73 -16.12 -9.72
N TYR A 199 3.80 -15.67 -8.91
CA TYR A 199 2.41 -16.14 -8.93
C TYR A 199 1.58 -15.16 -9.74
N ASP A 200 0.87 -15.65 -10.74
CA ASP A 200 0.12 -14.85 -11.70
C ASP A 200 -1.39 -15.11 -11.52
N PHE A 201 -2.13 -14.07 -11.18
CA PHE A 201 -3.57 -14.12 -10.95
C PHE A 201 -4.28 -13.13 -11.87
N GLU A 202 -5.29 -13.60 -12.60
CA GLU A 202 -6.22 -12.73 -13.36
C GLU A 202 -7.26 -12.11 -12.42
N LEU A 203 -6.79 -11.50 -11.35
CA LEU A 203 -7.59 -10.88 -10.28
C LEU A 203 -6.89 -9.58 -9.82
N PRO A 204 -7.65 -8.58 -9.31
CA PRO A 204 -7.09 -7.45 -8.58
C PRO A 204 -6.26 -7.90 -7.37
N CYS A 205 -5.46 -6.99 -6.79
CA CYS A 205 -4.44 -7.32 -5.79
C CYS A 205 -5.01 -7.95 -4.52
N GLY A 206 -6.05 -7.39 -3.93
CA GLY A 206 -6.66 -7.89 -2.70
C GLY A 206 -7.20 -9.32 -2.86
N PRO A 207 -8.09 -9.60 -3.83
CA PRO A 207 -8.54 -10.96 -4.14
C PRO A 207 -7.41 -11.92 -4.49
N ALA A 208 -6.34 -11.48 -5.20
CA ALA A 208 -5.20 -12.32 -5.53
C ALA A 208 -4.40 -12.72 -4.28
N LEU A 209 -4.17 -11.79 -3.36
CA LEU A 209 -3.53 -12.07 -2.07
C LEU A 209 -4.36 -13.03 -1.21
N ALA A 210 -5.67 -12.87 -1.19
CA ALA A 210 -6.57 -13.78 -0.48
C ALA A 210 -6.52 -15.20 -1.08
N ALA A 211 -6.55 -15.32 -2.40
CA ALA A 211 -6.42 -16.61 -3.09
C ALA A 211 -5.07 -17.28 -2.82
N LEU A 212 -3.98 -16.50 -2.78
CA LEU A 212 -2.66 -17.01 -2.42
C LEU A 212 -2.62 -17.51 -0.97
N ALA A 213 -3.21 -16.75 -0.04
CA ALA A 213 -3.28 -17.14 1.38
C ALA A 213 -4.10 -18.43 1.58
N GLU A 214 -5.20 -18.61 0.84
CA GLU A 214 -5.98 -19.86 0.86
C GLU A 214 -5.16 -21.04 0.31
N ALA A 215 -4.44 -20.83 -0.78
CA ALA A 215 -3.53 -21.84 -1.35
C ALA A 215 -2.42 -22.23 -0.37
N ASP A 216 -1.87 -21.27 0.39
CA ASP A 216 -0.88 -21.51 1.44
C ASP A 216 -1.44 -22.34 2.58
N MET A 217 -2.63 -22.01 3.08
CA MET A 217 -3.29 -22.81 4.13
C MET A 217 -3.52 -24.25 3.67
N ALA A 218 -3.95 -24.42 2.42
CA ALA A 218 -4.11 -25.75 1.83
C ALA A 218 -2.77 -26.49 1.67
N ALA A 219 -1.68 -25.77 1.34
CA ALA A 219 -0.33 -26.34 1.24
C ALA A 219 0.20 -26.77 2.62
N VAL A 220 0.02 -25.95 3.65
CA VAL A 220 0.38 -26.28 5.04
C VAL A 220 -0.37 -27.53 5.52
N ALA A 221 -1.68 -27.62 5.26
CA ALA A 221 -2.48 -28.78 5.64
C ALA A 221 -2.00 -30.05 4.91
N ARG A 222 -1.69 -29.96 3.60
CA ARG A 222 -1.12 -31.09 2.82
C ARG A 222 0.24 -31.50 3.34
N HIS A 223 1.16 -30.55 3.55
CA HIS A 223 2.48 -30.81 4.11
C HIS A 223 2.41 -31.51 5.46
N ALA A 224 1.51 -31.06 6.36
CA ALA A 224 1.30 -31.71 7.66
C ALA A 224 0.79 -33.15 7.52
N ALA A 225 -0.07 -33.44 6.55
CA ALA A 225 -0.55 -34.79 6.26
C ALA A 225 0.57 -35.68 5.66
N GLU A 226 1.33 -35.15 4.72
CA GLU A 226 2.49 -35.82 4.10
C GLU A 226 3.56 -36.13 5.16
N GLN A 227 3.86 -35.19 6.05
CA GLN A 227 4.81 -35.38 7.15
C GLN A 227 4.37 -36.51 8.10
N LYS A 228 3.09 -36.55 8.49
CA LYS A 228 2.54 -37.65 9.31
C LYS A 228 2.66 -39.00 8.64
N GLU A 229 2.45 -39.09 7.32
CA GLU A 229 2.63 -40.34 6.58
C GLU A 229 4.12 -40.74 6.48
N ILE A 230 5.03 -39.77 6.27
CA ILE A 230 6.49 -40.01 6.29
C ILE A 230 6.92 -40.53 7.67
N ASP A 231 6.46 -39.90 8.77
CA ASP A 231 6.79 -40.29 10.13
C ASP A 231 6.29 -41.72 10.42
N ARG A 232 5.07 -42.06 10.00
CA ARG A 232 4.48 -43.39 10.14
C ARG A 232 5.27 -44.45 9.38
N LEU A 233 5.63 -44.17 8.11
CA LEU A 233 6.43 -45.04 7.28
C LEU A 233 7.84 -45.21 7.85
N SER A 234 8.46 -44.15 8.34
CA SER A 234 9.78 -44.13 8.96
C SER A 234 9.81 -45.04 10.21
N ALA A 235 8.84 -44.85 11.12
CA ALA A 235 8.72 -45.71 12.30
C ALA A 235 8.53 -47.19 11.94
N SER A 236 7.74 -47.48 10.88
CA SER A 236 7.53 -48.84 10.38
C SER A 236 8.78 -49.41 9.72
N SER A 237 9.49 -48.61 8.89
CA SER A 237 10.74 -48.98 8.25
C SER A 237 11.84 -49.33 9.25
N THR A 238 12.01 -48.49 10.29
CA THR A 238 12.98 -48.66 11.36
C THR A 238 12.70 -49.96 12.15
N ARG A 239 11.41 -50.21 12.46
CA ARG A 239 10.99 -51.44 13.17
C ARG A 239 11.28 -52.72 12.33
N LEU A 240 10.93 -52.70 11.04
CA LEU A 240 11.21 -53.81 10.12
C LEU A 240 12.69 -54.02 9.89
N ALA A 241 13.48 -52.95 9.81
CA ALA A 241 14.94 -53.05 9.70
C ALA A 241 15.59 -53.69 10.94
N LEU A 242 15.12 -53.30 12.14
CA LEU A 242 15.58 -53.86 13.41
C LEU A 242 15.24 -55.37 13.50
N TRP A 243 13.98 -55.76 13.21
CA TRP A 243 13.56 -57.15 13.23
C TRP A 243 14.26 -57.99 12.16
N GLY A 244 14.50 -57.42 10.95
CA GLY A 244 15.28 -58.07 9.91
C GLY A 244 16.69 -58.39 10.37
N ARG A 245 17.33 -57.54 11.18
CA ARG A 245 18.66 -57.79 11.77
C ARG A 245 18.62 -58.78 12.92
N VAL A 246 17.66 -58.65 13.84
CA VAL A 246 17.56 -59.51 15.05
C VAL A 246 17.20 -60.94 14.68
N TYR A 247 16.33 -61.15 13.68
CA TYR A 247 15.85 -62.48 13.27
C TYR A 247 16.46 -62.98 11.96
N ASP A 248 17.53 -62.35 11.45
CA ASP A 248 18.20 -62.66 10.19
C ASP A 248 17.23 -62.88 9.01
N ASN A 249 16.19 -62.04 8.94
CA ASN A 249 15.11 -62.18 7.97
C ASN A 249 15.30 -61.24 6.78
N VAL A 250 15.83 -61.76 5.67
CA VAL A 250 16.08 -61.03 4.42
C VAL A 250 14.81 -60.42 3.82
N GLY A 251 13.64 -61.03 4.03
CA GLY A 251 12.34 -60.54 3.57
C GLY A 251 11.92 -59.23 4.28
N MET A 252 12.15 -59.13 5.58
CA MET A 252 11.88 -57.91 6.37
C MET A 252 12.86 -56.79 5.99
N ALA A 253 14.13 -57.10 5.79
CA ALA A 253 15.13 -56.14 5.34
C ALA A 253 14.79 -55.56 3.95
N ARG A 254 14.32 -56.37 3.01
CA ARG A 254 13.85 -55.92 1.68
C ARG A 254 12.62 -54.99 1.79
N LYS A 255 11.65 -55.32 2.65
CA LYS A 255 10.47 -54.47 2.89
C LYS A 255 10.87 -53.12 3.50
N ALA A 256 11.78 -53.09 4.47
CA ALA A 256 12.31 -51.85 5.06
C ALA A 256 12.98 -50.98 3.98
N LYS A 257 13.80 -51.55 3.11
CA LYS A 257 14.44 -50.84 2.00
C LYS A 257 13.44 -50.29 0.97
N SER A 258 12.37 -51.05 0.69
CA SER A 258 11.28 -50.57 -0.19
C SER A 258 10.50 -49.40 0.44
N MET A 259 10.23 -49.48 1.76
CA MET A 259 9.61 -48.35 2.50
C MET A 259 10.53 -47.14 2.51
N GLN A 260 11.83 -47.31 2.70
CA GLN A 260 12.77 -46.18 2.67
C GLN A 260 12.75 -45.47 1.31
N ARG A 261 12.77 -46.20 0.20
CA ARG A 261 12.62 -45.57 -1.14
C ARG A 261 11.32 -44.83 -1.34
N ARG A 262 10.22 -45.28 -0.69
CA ARG A 262 8.96 -44.59 -0.74
C ARG A 262 8.99 -43.29 0.12
N ILE A 263 9.69 -43.35 1.27
CA ILE A 263 9.91 -42.18 2.12
C ILE A 263 10.73 -41.13 1.36
N ASP A 264 11.86 -41.54 0.76
CA ASP A 264 12.74 -40.67 -0.02
C ASP A 264 11.93 -39.96 -1.13
N LYS A 265 11.09 -40.72 -1.86
CA LYS A 265 10.22 -40.17 -2.90
C LYS A 265 9.17 -39.18 -2.34
N LEU A 266 8.53 -39.48 -1.19
CA LEU A 266 7.58 -38.60 -0.56
C LEU A 266 8.25 -37.31 -0.04
N GLN A 267 9.50 -37.40 0.45
CA GLN A 267 10.29 -36.24 0.86
C GLN A 267 10.67 -35.35 -0.33
N ASP A 268 11.03 -35.95 -1.47
CA ASP A 268 11.33 -35.19 -2.70
C ASP A 268 10.08 -34.50 -3.30
N GLU A 269 8.91 -35.13 -3.14
CA GLU A 269 7.62 -34.64 -3.64
C GLU A 269 6.85 -33.80 -2.61
N GLN A 270 7.40 -33.58 -1.42
CA GLN A 270 6.72 -32.88 -0.32
C GLN A 270 6.33 -31.45 -0.72
N SER A 271 5.09 -31.08 -0.37
CA SER A 271 4.54 -29.77 -0.68
C SER A 271 5.40 -28.65 -0.10
N PHE A 272 5.75 -27.66 -0.93
CA PHE A 272 6.46 -26.48 -0.47
C PHE A 272 5.54 -25.64 0.43
N VAL A 273 6.05 -25.27 1.59
CA VAL A 273 5.40 -24.34 2.52
C VAL A 273 6.26 -23.10 2.60
N SER A 274 5.67 -21.94 2.32
CA SER A 274 6.33 -20.65 2.53
C SER A 274 6.55 -20.40 4.01
N ASP A 275 7.70 -19.87 4.39
CA ASP A 275 8.01 -19.52 5.79
C ASP A 275 7.14 -18.36 6.30
N GLY A 276 6.38 -17.68 5.41
CA GLY A 276 5.53 -16.55 5.73
C GLY A 276 6.30 -15.30 6.13
N ALA A 277 5.60 -14.29 6.62
CA ALA A 277 6.24 -13.11 7.21
C ALA A 277 6.80 -13.47 8.60
N PRO A 278 8.09 -13.28 8.85
CA PRO A 278 8.75 -13.77 10.07
C PRO A 278 8.32 -13.04 11.34
N TRP A 279 7.54 -11.96 11.25
CA TRP A 279 7.22 -11.11 12.39
C TRP A 279 5.84 -10.47 12.25
N ARG A 280 5.08 -10.47 13.35
CA ARG A 280 3.82 -9.72 13.48
C ARG A 280 4.03 -8.54 14.41
N LEU A 281 3.61 -7.37 13.96
CA LEU A 281 3.64 -6.15 14.75
C LEU A 281 2.63 -6.24 15.90
N SER A 282 3.07 -5.97 17.13
CA SER A 282 2.18 -5.80 18.28
C SER A 282 2.57 -4.55 19.06
N LEU A 283 1.65 -3.65 19.27
CA LEU A 283 1.85 -2.45 20.08
C LEU A 283 1.09 -2.59 21.41
N ARG A 284 1.75 -2.27 22.52
CA ARG A 284 1.14 -2.36 23.83
C ARG A 284 0.65 -0.99 24.27
N GLY A 285 -0.65 -0.79 24.23
CA GLY A 285 -1.31 0.38 24.80
C GLY A 285 -1.59 0.17 26.28
N LYS A 286 -1.62 1.27 27.01
CA LYS A 286 -2.12 1.32 28.37
C LYS A 286 -3.11 2.47 28.49
N ALA A 287 -4.34 2.15 28.86
CA ALA A 287 -5.32 3.18 29.15
C ALA A 287 -4.87 3.97 30.38
N LEU A 288 -4.92 5.29 30.30
CA LEU A 288 -4.72 6.17 31.43
C LEU A 288 -6.10 6.63 31.93
N ALA A 289 -6.35 6.59 33.22
CA ALA A 289 -7.57 7.14 33.81
C ALA A 289 -7.50 8.69 33.80
N ALA A 290 -7.62 9.28 32.63
CA ALA A 290 -7.55 10.71 32.39
C ALA A 290 -8.58 11.12 31.34
N ASP A 291 -9.16 12.30 31.48
CA ASP A 291 -10.14 12.84 30.50
C ASP A 291 -9.49 13.28 29.20
N GLN A 292 -8.21 13.64 29.25
CA GLN A 292 -7.44 14.12 28.10
C GLN A 292 -5.97 13.70 28.19
N LEU A 293 -5.41 13.21 27.09
CA LEU A 293 -3.99 12.90 26.95
C LEU A 293 -3.24 14.10 26.34
N LEU A 294 -3.86 14.77 25.36
CA LEU A 294 -3.35 15.92 24.65
C LEU A 294 -4.51 16.91 24.42
N ALA A 295 -4.25 18.20 24.60
CA ALA A 295 -5.19 19.26 24.28
C ALA A 295 -4.48 20.37 23.50
N LEU A 296 -5.10 20.81 22.40
CA LEU A 296 -4.69 21.91 21.54
C LEU A 296 -5.71 23.03 21.68
N ASP A 297 -5.24 24.26 21.90
CA ASP A 297 -6.10 25.43 22.05
C ASP A 297 -5.44 26.65 21.40
N ALA A 298 -5.92 27.02 20.21
CA ALA A 298 -5.39 28.11 19.40
C ALA A 298 -3.85 28.06 19.19
N LEU A 299 -3.28 26.84 19.06
CA LEU A 299 -1.85 26.64 18.84
C LEU A 299 -1.45 27.11 17.44
N ALA A 300 -0.47 28.02 17.35
CA ALA A 300 0.11 28.47 16.09
C ALA A 300 1.21 27.50 15.64
N VAL A 301 1.01 26.83 14.51
CA VAL A 301 1.98 25.87 13.94
C VAL A 301 2.82 26.56 12.87
N ARG A 302 4.16 26.43 13.00
CA ARG A 302 5.16 26.97 12.07
C ARG A 302 6.20 25.88 11.78
N ALA A 303 6.82 25.92 10.60
CA ALA A 303 7.88 24.98 10.24
C ALA A 303 9.13 25.11 11.15
N VAL A 304 9.53 26.36 11.40
CA VAL A 304 10.56 26.77 12.38
C VAL A 304 10.09 28.02 13.11
N PRO A 305 10.62 28.37 14.29
CA PRO A 305 10.07 29.45 15.13
C PRO A 305 9.85 30.79 14.44
N GLN A 306 10.66 31.14 13.45
CA GLN A 306 10.60 32.42 12.72
C GLN A 306 9.90 32.31 11.34
N ALA A 307 9.48 31.12 10.94
CA ALA A 307 8.80 30.91 9.65
C ALA A 307 7.37 31.47 9.68
N PRO A 308 6.75 31.69 8.50
CA PRO A 308 5.35 32.04 8.39
C PRO A 308 4.47 31.02 9.11
N LEU A 309 3.29 31.47 9.53
CA LEU A 309 2.25 30.63 10.10
C LEU A 309 1.77 29.65 9.02
N LEU A 310 1.80 28.35 9.33
CA LEU A 310 1.26 27.32 8.45
C LEU A 310 -0.24 27.16 8.68
N PHE A 311 -0.64 26.99 9.94
CA PHE A 311 -2.04 26.95 10.35
C PHE A 311 -2.18 27.20 11.85
N GLN A 312 -3.39 27.44 12.28
CA GLN A 312 -3.77 27.54 13.68
C GLN A 312 -4.77 26.46 14.05
N THR A 313 -4.60 25.86 15.25
CA THR A 313 -5.58 24.88 15.74
C THR A 313 -6.77 25.59 16.38
N GLY A 314 -7.93 24.93 16.32
CA GLY A 314 -9.05 25.25 17.20
C GLY A 314 -8.86 24.64 18.60
N GLN A 315 -9.98 24.45 19.31
CA GLN A 315 -10.00 23.66 20.54
C GLN A 315 -10.22 22.19 20.20
N LEU A 316 -9.15 21.41 20.27
CA LEU A 316 -9.13 19.98 19.97
C LEU A 316 -8.47 19.22 21.09
N TRP A 317 -8.92 18.02 21.36
CA TRP A 317 -8.38 17.16 22.40
C TRP A 317 -8.34 15.70 21.95
N LEU A 318 -7.41 14.96 22.55
CA LEU A 318 -7.23 13.54 22.33
C LEU A 318 -7.37 12.81 23.67
N LYS A 319 -8.28 11.83 23.73
CA LYS A 319 -8.59 11.01 24.91
C LYS A 319 -7.94 9.64 24.78
N PRO A 320 -7.86 8.85 25.89
CA PRO A 320 -7.57 7.41 25.79
C PRO A 320 -8.58 6.71 24.87
N GLY A 321 -8.09 5.88 23.96
CA GLY A 321 -8.90 5.19 22.94
C GLY A 321 -9.17 6.00 21.67
N ASP A 322 -8.88 7.32 21.63
CA ASP A 322 -8.95 8.10 20.40
C ASP A 322 -7.79 7.75 19.49
N ARG A 323 -8.11 7.45 18.25
CA ARG A 323 -7.14 7.25 17.16
C ARG A 323 -7.45 8.26 16.06
N VAL A 324 -6.70 9.35 16.09
CA VAL A 324 -6.91 10.51 15.24
C VAL A 324 -6.01 10.43 14.01
N ALA A 325 -6.60 10.46 12.82
CA ALA A 325 -5.86 10.68 11.58
C ALA A 325 -5.70 12.19 11.34
N LEU A 326 -4.46 12.66 11.17
CA LEU A 326 -4.13 14.04 10.80
C LEU A 326 -3.84 14.10 9.29
N LEU A 327 -4.75 14.69 8.54
CA LEU A 327 -4.79 14.74 7.09
C LEU A 327 -4.50 16.15 6.57
N GLY A 328 -3.98 16.24 5.34
CA GLY A 328 -3.68 17.51 4.69
C GLY A 328 -2.69 17.34 3.54
N ALA A 329 -2.55 18.34 2.68
CA ALA A 329 -1.59 18.37 1.59
C ALA A 329 -0.14 18.28 2.11
N ASN A 330 0.79 17.91 1.24
CA ASN A 330 2.22 17.95 1.58
C ASN A 330 2.66 19.39 1.87
N GLY A 331 3.49 19.56 2.90
CA GLY A 331 3.93 20.89 3.34
C GLY A 331 2.92 21.66 4.21
N SER A 332 1.71 21.16 4.45
CA SER A 332 0.68 21.85 5.27
C SER A 332 1.04 21.98 6.75
N GLY A 333 2.08 21.29 7.23
CA GLY A 333 2.56 21.41 8.62
C GLY A 333 2.17 20.25 9.55
N LYS A 334 1.68 19.12 9.03
CA LYS A 334 1.29 17.92 9.82
C LYS A 334 2.44 17.44 10.71
N SER A 335 3.60 17.15 10.11
CA SER A 335 4.82 16.73 10.84
C SER A 335 5.33 17.81 11.79
N SER A 336 5.11 19.10 11.46
CA SER A 336 5.48 20.22 12.34
C SER A 336 4.63 20.21 13.62
N LEU A 337 3.34 19.91 13.53
CA LEU A 337 2.48 19.75 14.70
C LEU A 337 2.94 18.58 15.59
N LEU A 338 3.17 17.39 15.01
CA LEU A 338 3.65 16.24 15.78
C LEU A 338 4.98 16.54 16.47
N ARG A 339 5.91 17.18 15.75
CA ARG A 339 7.22 17.57 16.29
C ARG A 339 7.09 18.60 17.41
N LEU A 340 6.19 19.57 17.29
CA LEU A 340 5.91 20.54 18.37
C LEU A 340 5.36 19.83 19.62
N CYS A 341 4.45 18.87 19.46
CA CYS A 341 3.92 18.07 20.56
C CYS A 341 5.04 17.27 21.24
N TRP A 342 5.89 16.61 20.44
CA TRP A 342 7.01 15.81 20.97
C TRP A 342 8.04 16.67 21.70
N GLN A 343 8.44 17.81 21.14
CA GLN A 343 9.39 18.74 21.77
C GLN A 343 8.89 19.26 23.11
N ALA A 344 7.60 19.54 23.24
CA ALA A 344 7.01 19.97 24.51
C ALA A 344 7.11 18.86 25.57
N VAL A 345 6.89 17.60 25.17
CA VAL A 345 7.02 16.44 26.04
C VAL A 345 8.47 16.21 26.48
N GLU A 346 9.42 16.26 25.55
CA GLU A 346 10.86 16.10 25.86
C GLU A 346 11.39 17.20 26.79
N ALA A 347 11.02 18.44 26.51
CA ALA A 347 11.43 19.59 27.31
C ALA A 347 10.67 19.70 28.63
N GLN A 348 9.61 18.92 28.84
CA GLN A 348 8.66 19.05 29.95
C GLN A 348 8.12 20.49 30.09
N ASP A 349 7.98 21.18 28.97
CA ASP A 349 7.58 22.59 28.90
C ASP A 349 6.11 22.73 28.48
N GLU A 350 5.36 23.59 29.19
CA GLU A 350 3.98 23.93 28.84
C GLU A 350 4.00 25.09 27.86
N ARG A 351 3.74 24.80 26.59
CA ARG A 351 3.64 25.84 25.56
C ARG A 351 2.22 26.43 25.52
N ALA A 352 2.12 27.72 25.22
CA ALA A 352 0.84 28.36 25.02
C ALA A 352 0.02 27.61 23.93
N GLY A 353 -1.19 27.18 24.28
CA GLY A 353 -2.07 26.43 23.38
C GLY A 353 -1.78 24.93 23.26
N LEU A 354 -0.82 24.36 24.01
CA LEU A 354 -0.53 22.92 24.01
C LEU A 354 -0.42 22.41 25.45
N ARG A 355 -1.27 21.47 25.80
CA ARG A 355 -1.26 20.79 27.12
C ARG A 355 -1.25 19.29 26.90
N TYR A 356 -0.47 18.59 27.71
CA TYR A 356 -0.44 17.13 27.73
C TYR A 356 -0.49 16.61 29.18
N HIS A 357 -0.96 15.39 29.36
CA HIS A 357 -1.06 14.80 30.68
C HIS A 357 0.32 14.36 31.19
N LYS A 358 0.79 14.93 32.30
CA LYS A 358 2.18 14.72 32.81
C LYS A 358 2.50 13.27 33.18
N ALA A 359 1.51 12.46 33.54
CA ALA A 359 1.72 11.03 33.80
C ALA A 359 1.61 10.16 32.53
N ALA A 360 1.34 10.74 31.37
CA ALA A 360 1.25 9.99 30.13
C ALA A 360 2.65 9.61 29.64
N ASN A 361 2.85 8.33 29.38
CA ASN A 361 4.00 7.84 28.63
C ASN A 361 3.70 8.01 27.13
N ILE A 362 4.43 8.88 26.46
CA ILE A 362 4.22 9.27 25.07
C ILE A 362 5.38 8.77 24.24
N ALA A 363 5.11 8.15 23.10
CA ALA A 363 6.12 7.80 22.11
C ALA A 363 5.90 8.58 20.81
N TYR A 364 6.99 8.85 20.13
CA TYR A 364 7.00 9.47 18.82
C TYR A 364 7.66 8.53 17.80
N TYR A 365 7.07 8.38 16.64
CA TYR A 365 7.68 7.74 15.47
C TYR A 365 7.96 8.82 14.44
N ASP A 366 9.23 9.15 14.25
CA ASP A 366 9.67 10.14 13.27
C ASP A 366 9.84 9.51 11.89
N GLN A 367 9.34 10.15 10.87
CA GLN A 367 9.48 9.74 9.47
C GLN A 367 10.94 9.45 9.07
N SER A 368 11.90 10.19 9.61
CA SER A 368 13.33 10.01 9.33
C SER A 368 14.02 8.93 10.18
N LEU A 369 13.30 8.25 11.08
CA LEU A 369 13.77 7.17 11.95
C LEU A 369 14.99 7.54 12.81
N LYS A 370 15.12 8.83 13.19
CA LYS A 370 16.27 9.35 13.96
C LYS A 370 16.32 8.90 15.42
N GLN A 371 15.27 8.25 15.92
CA GLN A 371 15.25 7.70 17.28
C GLN A 371 16.19 6.50 17.43
N LEU A 372 16.61 5.88 16.34
CA LEU A 372 17.62 4.82 16.34
C LEU A 372 18.99 5.44 16.10
N ALA A 373 19.92 5.22 17.03
CA ALA A 373 21.31 5.67 16.86
C ALA A 373 21.99 4.87 15.74
N ASP A 374 22.51 5.56 14.73
CA ASP A 374 23.06 4.95 13.52
C ASP A 374 24.31 4.08 13.79
N ASP A 375 25.10 4.43 14.80
CA ASP A 375 26.33 3.77 15.21
C ASP A 375 26.14 2.62 16.21
N ALA A 376 24.94 2.51 16.81
CA ALA A 376 24.62 1.45 17.76
C ALA A 376 24.43 0.09 17.06
N ASP A 377 24.74 -1.02 17.77
CA ASP A 377 24.30 -2.33 17.35
C ASP A 377 22.79 -2.51 17.52
N LEU A 378 22.19 -3.52 16.87
CA LEU A 378 20.73 -3.70 16.87
C LEU A 378 20.16 -3.92 18.29
N SER A 379 20.90 -4.59 19.17
CA SER A 379 20.46 -4.84 20.55
C SER A 379 20.52 -3.58 21.40
N ASP A 380 21.57 -2.76 21.23
CA ASP A 380 21.78 -1.55 22.01
C ASP A 380 20.87 -0.41 21.52
N ALA A 381 20.55 -0.36 20.23
CA ALA A 381 19.55 0.56 19.67
C ALA A 381 18.14 0.36 20.28
N LEU A 382 17.81 -0.84 20.78
CA LEU A 382 16.55 -1.13 21.48
C LEU A 382 16.57 -0.73 22.97
N TYR A 383 17.74 -0.46 23.55
CA TYR A 383 17.86 -0.19 24.99
C TYR A 383 17.03 1.01 25.47
N PRO A 384 17.00 2.16 24.77
CA PRO A 384 16.20 3.32 25.21
C PRO A 384 14.70 3.00 25.37
N PHE A 385 14.14 2.13 24.53
CA PHE A 385 12.75 1.71 24.60
C PHE A 385 12.50 0.68 25.72
N ALA A 386 13.51 -0.11 26.07
CA ALA A 386 13.41 -1.16 27.07
C ALA A 386 13.55 -0.65 28.52
N VAL A 387 13.95 0.60 28.75
CA VAL A 387 14.22 1.16 30.08
C VAL A 387 13.01 1.08 31.02
N GLN A 388 11.80 1.23 30.47
CA GLN A 388 10.55 1.22 31.23
C GLN A 388 9.99 -0.20 31.49
N ASN A 389 10.63 -1.25 30.94
CA ASN A 389 10.19 -2.62 31.06
C ASN A 389 11.33 -3.50 31.58
N ASP A 390 11.29 -3.86 32.85
CA ASP A 390 12.32 -4.67 33.49
C ASP A 390 12.61 -5.99 32.75
N ALA A 391 11.59 -6.62 32.20
CA ALA A 391 11.75 -7.85 31.43
C ALA A 391 12.53 -7.65 30.11
N ALA A 392 12.41 -6.49 29.49
CA ALA A 392 13.09 -6.14 28.22
C ALA A 392 14.48 -5.53 28.44
N ARG A 393 14.83 -5.10 29.65
CA ARG A 393 16.14 -4.50 29.95
C ARG A 393 17.32 -5.42 29.70
N SER A 394 17.14 -6.75 29.86
CA SER A 394 18.23 -7.69 29.67
C SER A 394 18.61 -7.80 28.19
N GLN A 395 19.91 -7.91 27.92
CA GLN A 395 20.42 -8.08 26.55
C GLN A 395 19.88 -9.38 25.91
N VAL A 396 19.67 -10.41 26.71
CA VAL A 396 19.11 -11.70 26.25
C VAL A 396 17.69 -11.53 25.74
N ALA A 397 16.84 -10.79 26.49
CA ALA A 397 15.47 -10.52 26.06
C ALA A 397 15.39 -9.70 24.77
N ARG A 398 16.26 -8.66 24.65
CA ARG A 398 16.33 -7.86 23.41
C ARG A 398 16.79 -8.69 22.21
N ARG A 399 17.78 -9.59 22.40
CA ARG A 399 18.22 -10.51 21.33
C ARG A 399 17.14 -11.52 20.94
N GLN A 400 16.39 -12.04 21.90
CA GLN A 400 15.22 -12.89 21.61
C GLN A 400 14.15 -12.13 20.82
N ALA A 401 13.85 -10.89 21.19
CA ALA A 401 12.93 -10.03 20.47
C ALA A 401 13.38 -9.77 19.02
N LEU A 402 14.70 -9.52 18.81
CA LEU A 402 15.29 -9.38 17.47
C LEU A 402 15.11 -10.63 16.61
N ILE A 403 15.35 -11.82 17.17
CA ILE A 403 15.14 -13.10 16.47
C ILE A 403 13.66 -13.23 16.10
N GLY A 404 12.75 -12.96 17.05
CA GLY A 404 11.30 -12.97 16.81
C GLY A 404 10.84 -11.97 15.75
N ALA A 405 11.59 -10.88 15.55
CA ALA A 405 11.34 -9.88 14.51
C ALA A 405 12.04 -10.20 13.17
N GLY A 406 12.65 -11.38 13.04
CA GLY A 406 13.29 -11.83 11.81
C GLY A 406 14.72 -11.31 11.58
N PHE A 407 15.37 -10.77 12.62
CA PHE A 407 16.80 -10.43 12.54
C PHE A 407 17.64 -11.63 12.96
N ALA A 408 18.36 -12.23 12.00
CA ALA A 408 19.23 -13.37 12.27
C ALA A 408 20.30 -13.01 13.33
N TYR A 409 20.61 -13.95 14.23
CA TYR A 409 21.56 -13.72 15.34
C TYR A 409 22.94 -13.20 14.86
N ALA A 410 23.41 -13.68 13.72
CA ALA A 410 24.68 -13.24 13.13
C ALA A 410 24.71 -11.74 12.77
N ARG A 411 23.54 -11.13 12.58
CA ARG A 411 23.38 -9.71 12.21
C ARG A 411 23.24 -8.77 13.40
N HIS A 412 23.10 -9.29 14.64
CA HIS A 412 22.80 -8.44 15.81
C HIS A 412 23.92 -7.45 16.17
N GLY A 413 25.16 -7.74 15.78
CA GLY A 413 26.30 -6.83 15.95
C GLY A 413 26.51 -5.83 14.81
N GLN A 414 25.62 -5.79 13.82
CA GLN A 414 25.67 -4.79 12.76
C GLN A 414 25.20 -3.42 13.26
N ALA A 415 25.81 -2.35 12.74
CA ALA A 415 25.34 -1.00 13.00
C ALA A 415 23.98 -0.73 12.34
N VAL A 416 23.11 0.00 13.01
CA VAL A 416 21.78 0.40 12.49
C VAL A 416 21.88 1.08 11.12
N ALA A 417 22.94 1.87 10.88
CA ALA A 417 23.19 2.53 9.60
C ALA A 417 23.24 1.58 8.39
N THR A 418 23.57 0.27 8.61
CA THR A 418 23.65 -0.73 7.53
C THR A 418 22.31 -1.33 7.15
N LEU A 419 21.25 -1.05 7.90
CA LEU A 419 19.92 -1.56 7.66
C LEU A 419 19.23 -0.83 6.50
N SER A 420 18.43 -1.55 5.74
CA SER A 420 17.47 -0.94 4.80
C SER A 420 16.40 -0.12 5.54
N GLY A 421 15.73 0.82 4.85
CA GLY A 421 14.66 1.63 5.44
C GLY A 421 13.56 0.78 6.09
N GLY A 422 13.14 -0.30 5.43
CA GLY A 422 12.14 -1.23 5.98
C GLY A 422 12.63 -2.02 7.20
N GLU A 423 13.91 -2.42 7.24
CA GLU A 423 14.50 -3.05 8.42
C GLU A 423 14.63 -2.07 9.59
N ARG A 424 15.00 -0.81 9.33
CA ARG A 424 15.05 0.25 10.34
C ARG A 424 13.66 0.53 10.93
N ALA A 425 12.64 0.63 10.08
CA ALA A 425 11.25 0.78 10.53
C ALA A 425 10.82 -0.40 11.41
N ARG A 426 11.10 -1.64 10.98
CA ARG A 426 10.82 -2.85 11.76
C ARG A 426 11.54 -2.84 13.12
N LEU A 427 12.80 -2.43 13.16
CA LEU A 427 13.58 -2.30 14.40
C LEU A 427 12.96 -1.26 15.34
N LEU A 428 12.54 -0.10 14.82
CA LEU A 428 11.89 0.94 15.61
C LEU A 428 10.54 0.48 16.17
N PHE A 429 9.71 -0.18 15.37
CA PHE A 429 8.46 -0.76 15.84
C PHE A 429 8.68 -1.87 16.89
N LEU A 430 9.73 -2.68 16.72
CA LEU A 430 10.14 -3.63 17.76
C LEU A 430 10.46 -2.89 19.05
N GLY A 431 11.23 -1.81 18.99
CA GLY A 431 11.51 -0.94 20.15
C GLY A 431 10.23 -0.45 20.81
N LEU A 432 9.31 0.11 20.03
CA LEU A 432 8.01 0.58 20.54
C LEU A 432 7.18 -0.55 21.18
N SER A 433 7.30 -1.79 20.71
CA SER A 433 6.60 -2.95 21.29
C SER A 433 7.15 -3.41 22.65
N LEU A 434 8.37 -3.00 23.00
CA LEU A 434 9.02 -3.37 24.27
C LEU A 434 8.50 -2.60 25.47
N ALA A 435 7.86 -1.46 25.28
CA ALA A 435 7.26 -0.64 26.34
C ALA A 435 5.74 -0.53 26.17
N SER A 436 5.09 0.08 27.16
CA SER A 436 3.67 0.40 27.11
C SER A 436 3.48 1.91 27.09
N TYR A 437 2.68 2.39 26.16
CA TYR A 437 2.44 3.82 25.95
C TYR A 437 0.98 4.20 26.17
N HIS A 438 0.75 5.44 26.61
CA HIS A 438 -0.56 6.03 26.74
C HIS A 438 -0.95 6.84 25.50
N LEU A 439 0.06 7.36 24.77
CA LEU A 439 -0.14 8.12 23.52
C LEU A 439 0.97 7.78 22.54
N LEU A 440 0.60 7.52 21.29
CA LEU A 440 1.51 7.38 20.16
C LEU A 440 1.35 8.58 19.22
N LEU A 441 2.46 9.22 18.86
CA LEU A 441 2.56 10.21 17.81
C LEU A 441 3.29 9.54 16.63
N LEU A 442 2.60 9.32 15.52
CA LEU A 442 3.13 8.56 14.38
C LEU A 442 3.17 9.44 13.12
N ASP A 443 4.39 9.71 12.62
CA ASP A 443 4.61 10.53 11.43
C ASP A 443 4.99 9.65 10.24
N GLU A 444 4.04 9.41 9.33
CA GLU A 444 4.16 8.56 8.13
C GLU A 444 4.75 7.17 8.39
N PRO A 445 4.20 6.39 9.34
CA PRO A 445 4.79 5.11 9.73
C PRO A 445 4.68 4.02 8.64
N SER A 446 3.82 4.22 7.65
CA SER A 446 3.59 3.28 6.54
C SER A 446 4.64 3.36 5.42
N ASN A 447 5.43 4.44 5.31
CA ASN A 447 6.31 4.70 4.17
C ASN A 447 7.40 3.64 3.91
N HIS A 448 7.80 2.90 4.94
CA HIS A 448 8.84 1.87 4.83
C HIS A 448 8.31 0.45 5.01
N LEU A 449 6.99 0.30 5.16
CA LEU A 449 6.34 -0.99 5.34
C LEU A 449 5.83 -1.52 3.99
N ASP A 450 5.96 -2.83 3.79
CA ASP A 450 5.26 -3.52 2.71
C ASP A 450 3.76 -3.69 3.05
N MET A 451 2.99 -4.22 2.12
CA MET A 451 1.53 -4.33 2.29
C MET A 451 1.14 -5.13 3.54
N GLN A 452 1.88 -6.22 3.84
CA GLN A 452 1.62 -7.01 5.05
C GLN A 452 1.94 -6.22 6.31
N GLY A 453 3.08 -5.51 6.33
CA GLY A 453 3.46 -4.66 7.45
C GLY A 453 2.48 -3.52 7.72
N LYS A 454 1.88 -2.93 6.66
CA LYS A 454 0.82 -1.93 6.77
C LYS A 454 -0.47 -2.51 7.38
N ALA A 455 -0.89 -3.69 6.92
CA ALA A 455 -2.05 -4.39 7.47
C ALA A 455 -1.84 -4.74 8.96
N ASP A 456 -0.67 -5.26 9.31
CA ASP A 456 -0.31 -5.58 10.69
C ASP A 456 -0.28 -4.33 11.58
N LEU A 457 0.21 -3.19 11.07
CA LEU A 457 0.18 -1.90 11.78
C LEU A 457 -1.26 -1.44 12.01
N GLY A 458 -2.13 -1.53 11.01
CA GLY A 458 -3.55 -1.19 11.13
C GLY A 458 -4.22 -1.98 12.25
N LEU A 459 -4.04 -3.30 12.28
CA LEU A 459 -4.58 -4.17 13.32
C LEU A 459 -3.98 -3.88 14.70
N ALA A 460 -2.66 -3.62 14.77
CA ALA A 460 -2.00 -3.27 16.03
C ALA A 460 -2.51 -1.95 16.62
N LEU A 461 -2.76 -0.94 15.77
CA LEU A 461 -3.33 0.34 16.18
C LEU A 461 -4.81 0.21 16.54
N GLN A 462 -5.58 -0.61 15.84
CA GLN A 462 -6.99 -0.88 16.17
C GLN A 462 -7.13 -1.50 17.56
N GLY A 463 -6.20 -2.39 17.95
CA GLY A 463 -6.14 -3.01 19.29
C GLY A 463 -5.44 -2.16 20.34
N PHE A 464 -4.97 -0.95 20.03
CA PHE A 464 -4.21 -0.12 20.95
C PHE A 464 -5.14 0.60 21.95
N GLU A 465 -4.97 0.33 23.25
CA GLU A 465 -5.82 0.87 24.32
C GLU A 465 -5.52 2.34 24.69
N GLY A 466 -4.37 2.88 24.27
CA GLY A 466 -4.01 4.28 24.46
C GLY A 466 -4.61 5.20 23.40
N GLY A 467 -4.16 6.46 23.37
CA GLY A 467 -4.46 7.41 22.28
C GLY A 467 -3.43 7.33 21.16
N CYS A 468 -3.84 7.68 19.94
CA CYS A 468 -2.94 7.74 18.78
C CYS A 468 -3.23 8.99 17.95
N LEU A 469 -2.18 9.72 17.56
CA LEU A 469 -2.22 10.76 16.54
C LEU A 469 -1.36 10.31 15.36
N LEU A 470 -2.02 9.98 14.25
CA LEU A 470 -1.41 9.38 13.06
C LEU A 470 -1.41 10.39 11.91
N VAL A 471 -0.25 10.70 11.38
CA VAL A 471 -0.09 11.29 10.04
C VAL A 471 0.15 10.18 9.06
N SER A 472 -0.68 10.04 8.07
CA SER A 472 -0.50 9.09 6.97
C SER A 472 -1.26 9.51 5.72
N HIS A 473 -0.79 9.07 4.55
CA HIS A 473 -1.47 9.15 3.28
C HIS A 473 -2.06 7.81 2.82
N ASP A 474 -1.85 6.75 3.60
CA ASP A 474 -2.37 5.41 3.35
C ASP A 474 -3.82 5.29 3.77
N ARG A 475 -4.73 5.22 2.78
CA ARG A 475 -6.19 5.20 3.01
C ARG A 475 -6.64 3.97 3.79
N ASP A 476 -6.07 2.81 3.51
CA ASP A 476 -6.44 1.55 4.18
C ASP A 476 -6.01 1.57 5.65
N LEU A 477 -4.81 2.09 5.94
CA LEU A 477 -4.34 2.27 7.31
C LEU A 477 -5.22 3.26 8.09
N ILE A 478 -5.57 4.40 7.49
CA ILE A 478 -6.41 5.43 8.11
C ILE A 478 -7.80 4.87 8.45
N GLU A 479 -8.46 4.21 7.49
CA GLU A 479 -9.82 3.68 7.66
C GLU A 479 -9.86 2.48 8.63
N THR A 480 -8.80 1.67 8.68
CA THR A 480 -8.71 0.53 9.59
C THR A 480 -8.37 0.94 11.02
N ALA A 481 -7.43 1.87 11.18
CA ALA A 481 -6.86 2.21 12.48
C ALA A 481 -7.58 3.37 13.19
N CYS A 482 -8.07 4.38 12.45
CA CYS A 482 -8.53 5.64 13.03
C CYS A 482 -10.06 5.70 13.21
N ASN A 483 -10.48 6.41 14.26
CA ASN A 483 -11.89 6.65 14.59
C ASN A 483 -12.25 8.16 14.62
N ARG A 484 -11.27 9.05 14.43
CA ARG A 484 -11.45 10.50 14.35
C ARG A 484 -10.54 11.07 13.28
N PHE A 485 -10.96 12.15 12.60
CA PHE A 485 -10.28 12.71 11.43
C PHE A 485 -10.10 14.22 11.58
N TRP A 486 -8.86 14.65 11.61
CA TRP A 486 -8.47 16.05 11.64
C TRP A 486 -7.88 16.45 10.29
N VAL A 487 -8.34 17.54 9.71
CA VAL A 487 -7.92 18.01 8.38
C VAL A 487 -7.28 19.37 8.51
N VAL A 488 -6.07 19.52 7.98
CA VAL A 488 -5.41 20.81 7.79
C VAL A 488 -5.79 21.35 6.41
N ALA A 489 -6.61 22.39 6.39
CA ALA A 489 -7.04 23.07 5.18
C ALA A 489 -7.20 24.57 5.44
N ASP A 490 -6.92 25.42 4.45
CA ASP A 490 -7.10 26.88 4.47
C ASP A 490 -6.50 27.58 5.71
N GLY A 491 -5.35 27.07 6.20
CA GLY A 491 -4.66 27.61 7.36
C GLY A 491 -5.30 27.30 8.72
N ALA A 492 -6.25 26.36 8.77
CA ALA A 492 -6.93 25.90 9.98
C ALA A 492 -6.85 24.38 10.13
N LEU A 493 -7.01 23.91 11.37
CA LEU A 493 -7.17 22.49 11.70
C LEU A 493 -8.62 22.24 12.10
N GLU A 494 -9.32 21.39 11.34
CA GLU A 494 -10.74 21.10 11.50
C GLU A 494 -10.96 19.62 11.79
N GLU A 495 -11.98 19.29 12.59
CA GLU A 495 -12.39 17.90 12.82
C GLU A 495 -13.56 17.50 11.91
N TRP A 496 -13.47 16.31 11.31
CA TRP A 496 -14.45 15.76 10.39
C TRP A 496 -15.01 14.43 10.90
N PRO A 497 -16.30 14.10 10.61
CA PRO A 497 -16.98 12.95 11.22
C PRO A 497 -16.49 11.59 10.68
N ASP A 498 -16.03 11.55 9.45
CA ASP A 498 -15.60 10.31 8.78
C ASP A 498 -14.50 10.59 7.74
N ALA A 499 -13.81 9.51 7.32
CA ALA A 499 -12.71 9.58 6.36
C ALA A 499 -13.15 10.10 4.98
N ALA A 500 -14.34 9.70 4.51
CA ALA A 500 -14.82 10.08 3.18
C ALA A 500 -15.07 11.61 3.09
N SER A 501 -15.71 12.20 4.12
CA SER A 501 -15.90 13.64 4.23
C SER A 501 -14.58 14.41 4.32
N ALA A 502 -13.61 13.87 5.08
CA ALA A 502 -12.27 14.45 5.19
C ALA A 502 -11.53 14.41 3.84
N TYR A 503 -11.63 13.32 3.09
CA TYR A 503 -11.04 13.22 1.74
C TYR A 503 -11.71 14.16 0.74
N ALA A 504 -13.04 14.28 0.78
CA ALA A 504 -13.78 15.22 -0.07
C ALA A 504 -13.37 16.68 0.22
N ARG A 505 -13.16 17.04 1.49
CA ARG A 505 -12.66 18.36 1.89
C ARG A 505 -11.28 18.66 1.30
N LEU A 506 -10.34 17.69 1.35
CA LEU A 506 -9.00 17.84 0.78
C LEU A 506 -9.04 17.98 -0.74
N ALA A 507 -9.86 17.18 -1.43
CA ALA A 507 -10.03 17.29 -2.87
C ALA A 507 -10.61 18.65 -3.31
N ALA A 508 -11.49 19.26 -2.51
CA ALA A 508 -12.07 20.57 -2.80
C ALA A 508 -11.05 21.72 -2.64
N THR A 509 -10.06 21.57 -1.76
CA THR A 509 -9.03 22.60 -1.52
C THR A 509 -8.05 22.73 -2.70
N ASP A 510 -7.70 21.62 -3.36
CA ASP A 510 -6.83 21.64 -4.55
C ASP A 510 -7.52 22.26 -5.80
N GLY A 511 -8.86 22.27 -5.84
CA GLY A 511 -9.62 22.87 -6.95
C GLY A 511 -9.67 24.41 -6.94
N GLN A 512 -9.26 25.07 -5.89
CA GLN A 512 -9.33 26.56 -5.80
C GLN A 512 -8.09 27.27 -6.34
N GLY A 513 -7.01 26.55 -6.68
CA GLY A 513 -5.79 27.09 -7.29
C GLY A 513 -5.77 27.09 -8.82
N GLN A 514 -6.79 26.56 -9.50
CA GLN A 514 -6.89 26.58 -10.96
C GLN A 514 -8.03 27.51 -11.42
N PRO A 515 -7.78 28.48 -12.31
CA PRO A 515 -8.87 29.11 -13.03
C PRO A 515 -9.64 28.03 -13.80
N PRO A 516 -10.98 28.08 -13.90
CA PRO A 516 -11.77 27.03 -14.54
C PRO A 516 -11.30 26.86 -15.97
N SER A 517 -10.72 25.71 -16.30
CA SER A 517 -10.34 25.35 -17.66
C SER A 517 -11.60 25.39 -18.55
N ALA A 518 -11.43 25.69 -19.84
CA ALA A 518 -12.54 25.74 -20.78
C ALA A 518 -13.41 24.45 -20.79
N ALA A 519 -12.88 23.32 -20.34
CA ALA A 519 -13.61 22.07 -20.11
C ALA A 519 -14.63 22.16 -18.95
N SER A 520 -14.39 23.00 -17.94
CA SER A 520 -15.34 23.22 -16.83
C SER A 520 -16.54 24.08 -17.24
N ARG A 521 -16.45 24.85 -18.32
CA ARG A 521 -17.61 25.62 -18.86
C ARG A 521 -18.60 24.75 -19.65
N LEU A 522 -18.19 23.57 -20.08
CA LEU A 522 -19.09 22.59 -20.71
C LEU A 522 -19.83 21.70 -19.70
N GLN A 523 -19.44 21.74 -18.41
CA GLN A 523 -20.10 21.00 -17.33
C GLN A 523 -21.16 21.81 -16.55
N ALA A 524 -21.45 23.03 -16.95
CA ALA A 524 -22.56 23.84 -16.41
C ALA A 524 -23.90 23.65 -17.13
N MET A 525 -24.05 22.57 -17.91
CA MET A 525 -25.38 22.04 -18.28
C MET A 525 -25.87 21.11 -17.16
N PRO A 526 -27.17 21.12 -16.81
CA PRO A 526 -27.68 20.31 -15.72
C PRO A 526 -27.33 18.86 -15.98
N LEU A 527 -26.63 18.24 -15.02
CA LEU A 527 -26.29 16.82 -15.04
C LEU A 527 -27.59 16.02 -15.15
N ALA A 528 -27.67 15.20 -16.16
CA ALA A 528 -28.58 14.05 -16.16
C ALA A 528 -28.37 13.27 -14.84
N PRO A 529 -29.42 12.66 -14.26
CA PRO A 529 -29.31 11.97 -12.99
C PRO A 529 -28.18 10.92 -13.05
N ALA A 530 -27.47 10.75 -11.93
CA ALA A 530 -26.35 9.84 -11.81
C ALA A 530 -26.74 8.45 -12.31
N GLN A 531 -25.81 7.75 -12.99
CA GLN A 531 -26.06 6.41 -13.54
C GLN A 531 -26.68 5.42 -12.54
N SER A 532 -26.36 5.56 -11.25
CA SER A 532 -26.98 4.78 -10.16
C SER A 532 -28.51 4.99 -10.04
N ASP A 533 -29.00 6.21 -10.27
CA ASP A 533 -30.43 6.49 -10.19
C ASP A 533 -31.18 5.95 -11.41
N VAL A 534 -30.56 5.95 -12.58
CA VAL A 534 -31.11 5.41 -13.82
C VAL A 534 -31.21 3.88 -13.74
N ASP A 535 -30.17 3.22 -13.21
CA ASP A 535 -30.15 1.76 -13.03
C ASP A 535 -31.23 1.31 -12.03
N VAL A 536 -31.38 2.00 -10.91
CA VAL A 536 -32.46 1.73 -9.91
C VAL A 536 -33.85 1.94 -10.52
N GLN A 537 -34.02 2.96 -11.36
CA GLN A 537 -35.28 3.22 -12.05
C GLN A 537 -35.60 2.16 -13.12
N LEU A 538 -34.58 1.66 -13.83
CA LEU A 538 -34.70 0.57 -14.79
C LEU A 538 -35.05 -0.76 -14.10
N GLU A 539 -34.42 -1.10 -12.99
CA GLU A 539 -34.76 -2.28 -12.18
C GLU A 539 -36.21 -2.20 -11.71
N ARG A 540 -36.61 -1.04 -11.19
CA ARG A 540 -37.99 -0.82 -10.74
C ARG A 540 -39.01 -0.94 -11.86
N LEU A 541 -38.70 -0.47 -13.08
CA LEU A 541 -39.54 -0.63 -14.27
C LEU A 541 -39.72 -2.11 -14.62
N CYS A 542 -38.65 -2.88 -14.65
CA CYS A 542 -38.70 -4.33 -14.91
C CYS A 542 -39.51 -5.09 -13.85
N GLU A 543 -39.38 -4.75 -12.56
CA GLU A 543 -40.22 -5.33 -11.50
C GLU A 543 -41.70 -5.07 -11.69
N LEU A 544 -42.10 -3.85 -12.05
CA LEU A 544 -43.50 -3.48 -12.25
C LEU A 544 -44.09 -4.15 -13.47
N GLU A 545 -43.33 -4.28 -14.57
CA GLU A 545 -43.75 -5.02 -15.75
C GLU A 545 -43.98 -6.49 -15.43
N GLN A 546 -43.09 -7.11 -14.66
CA GLN A 546 -43.21 -8.50 -14.24
C GLN A 546 -44.43 -8.71 -13.34
N LEU A 547 -44.65 -7.83 -12.35
CA LEU A 547 -45.82 -7.89 -11.47
C LEU A 547 -47.14 -7.74 -12.22
N LEU A 548 -47.17 -6.84 -13.20
CA LEU A 548 -48.34 -6.61 -14.04
C LEU A 548 -48.63 -7.85 -14.95
N ALA A 549 -47.60 -8.38 -15.59
CA ALA A 549 -47.71 -9.58 -16.43
C ALA A 549 -48.16 -10.81 -15.62
N GLU A 550 -47.59 -10.98 -14.40
CA GLU A 550 -47.95 -12.08 -13.50
C GLU A 550 -49.42 -11.98 -13.04
N ASP A 551 -49.88 -10.79 -12.67
CA ASP A 551 -51.27 -10.62 -12.24
C ASP A 551 -52.26 -10.76 -13.40
N LEU A 552 -51.92 -10.28 -14.60
CA LEU A 552 -52.72 -10.48 -15.82
C LEU A 552 -52.82 -11.95 -16.25
N SER A 553 -51.82 -12.78 -15.96
CA SER A 553 -51.83 -14.22 -16.23
C SER A 553 -52.76 -15.01 -15.31
N ARG A 554 -53.20 -14.45 -14.18
CA ARG A 554 -54.10 -15.08 -13.22
C ARG A 554 -55.54 -15.12 -13.75
N LYS A 555 -56.32 -16.09 -13.27
CA LYS A 555 -57.75 -16.13 -13.56
C LYS A 555 -58.43 -14.84 -13.10
N ARG A 556 -59.34 -14.27 -13.88
CA ARG A 556 -60.03 -12.97 -13.64
C ARG A 556 -60.48 -12.72 -12.19
N ARG A 557 -60.96 -13.76 -11.48
CA ARG A 557 -61.39 -13.68 -10.09
C ARG A 557 -60.25 -13.49 -9.08
N HIS A 558 -59.03 -13.65 -9.48
CA HIS A 558 -57.83 -13.51 -8.65
C HIS A 558 -56.94 -12.33 -9.06
N GLN A 559 -57.35 -11.59 -10.09
CA GLN A 559 -56.65 -10.38 -10.51
C GLN A 559 -56.97 -9.21 -9.57
N LYS A 560 -56.03 -8.30 -9.42
CA LYS A 560 -56.13 -7.13 -8.53
C LYS A 560 -56.22 -5.84 -9.35
N PRO A 561 -57.41 -5.40 -9.80
CA PRO A 561 -57.56 -4.27 -10.71
C PRO A 561 -57.02 -2.95 -10.18
N ALA A 562 -57.18 -2.69 -8.88
CA ALA A 562 -56.66 -1.49 -8.24
C ALA A 562 -55.11 -1.46 -8.24
N SER A 563 -54.45 -2.60 -8.03
CA SER A 563 -53.01 -2.72 -8.10
C SER A 563 -52.47 -2.59 -9.52
N GLN A 564 -53.19 -3.16 -10.50
CA GLN A 564 -52.85 -3.02 -11.94
C GLN A 564 -52.88 -1.56 -12.39
N GLN A 565 -53.90 -0.78 -11.97
CA GLN A 565 -53.96 0.66 -12.25
C GLN A 565 -52.82 1.44 -11.61
N ALA A 566 -52.47 1.13 -10.37
CA ALA A 566 -51.34 1.75 -9.70
C ALA A 566 -50.00 1.44 -10.39
N TRP A 567 -49.76 0.18 -10.73
CA TRP A 567 -48.53 -0.23 -11.43
C TRP A 567 -48.45 0.38 -12.85
N GLN A 568 -49.56 0.47 -13.58
CA GLN A 568 -49.60 1.11 -14.90
C GLN A 568 -49.31 2.63 -14.79
N ALA A 569 -49.80 3.31 -13.76
CA ALA A 569 -49.52 4.73 -13.53
C ALA A 569 -48.03 4.95 -13.19
N GLU A 570 -47.45 4.08 -12.34
CA GLU A 570 -46.04 4.14 -11.98
C GLU A 570 -45.15 3.83 -13.18
N LEU A 571 -45.49 2.85 -14.03
CA LEU A 571 -44.80 2.53 -15.28
C LEU A 571 -44.82 3.72 -16.26
N ALA A 572 -45.96 4.37 -16.42
CA ALA A 572 -46.08 5.54 -17.29
C ALA A 572 -45.17 6.69 -16.80
N GLN A 573 -45.07 6.88 -15.50
CA GLN A 573 -44.23 7.90 -14.90
C GLN A 573 -42.73 7.58 -15.06
N LEU A 574 -42.31 6.33 -14.85
CA LEU A 574 -40.93 5.88 -15.05
C LEU A 574 -40.53 5.94 -16.53
N ASN A 575 -41.39 5.56 -17.45
CA ASN A 575 -41.12 5.68 -18.88
C ASN A 575 -40.92 7.12 -19.33
N LEU A 576 -41.68 8.07 -18.75
CA LEU A 576 -41.51 9.51 -19.00
C LEU A 576 -40.16 10.01 -18.49
N VAL A 577 -39.76 9.57 -17.30
CA VAL A 577 -38.48 9.97 -16.67
C VAL A 577 -37.29 9.37 -17.40
N LEU A 578 -37.40 8.12 -17.86
CA LEU A 578 -36.34 7.41 -18.58
C LEU A 578 -36.32 7.73 -20.10
N GLY A 579 -37.28 8.52 -20.60
CA GLY A 579 -37.34 8.88 -22.02
C GLY A 579 -37.68 7.71 -22.96
N ILE A 580 -38.29 6.62 -22.44
CA ILE A 580 -38.66 5.43 -23.19
C ILE A 580 -40.04 5.72 -23.80
N THR A 581 -40.06 6.00 -25.11
CA THR A 581 -41.33 6.11 -25.86
C THR A 581 -41.84 4.70 -26.22
N SER A 582 -43.05 4.33 -25.77
CA SER A 582 -43.75 3.08 -26.08
C SER A 582 -44.14 2.98 -27.54
#